data_f28412ccf8787600c7d167172c73a837
#
_entry.id   f28412ccf8787600c7d167172c73a837
#
_cell.length_a   1.000
_cell.length_b   1.000
_cell.length_c   1.000
_cell.angle_alpha   90.00
_cell.angle_beta   90.00
_cell.angle_gamma   90.00
#
_symmetry.space_group_name_H-M   'P 1'
#
loop_
_entity.id
_entity.type
_entity.pdbx_description
1 polymer ?
#
loop_
_entity_poly.entity_id
_entity_poly.type
_entity_poly.pdbx_seq_one_letter_code
_entity_poly.pdbx_strand_id
1 'polypeptide(L)'
;MKNHRTHVCRIAAVALAVAGCSETPPAPEDAGMNTPDTGGEEPPELGGLVQIGEVHMNTFDMWMVGAGAGFALPSERTAPTPIATYGFCNVFEQEEPGAGAPVRAGGSIQVTGGVYDFDLTMASGGYAASIPRTVDDLFAGGETMHVQAEGGPDVPAFALDVVAPAPIDVLSPCLSCGLDVDRALEWSITWTPGAEGEVHLELSGGGVAVACVAPDAAGALTVPVEALAHLPATANGMLMFKRTGRAQTSAGDVALVTAEIDSTQCSMGMIR
;
A
#
# COMPACT_ATOMS: atom_id res chain seq x y z
N MET A 1 -40.71 -9.04 -16.56
CA MET A 1 -39.81 -9.75 -15.65
C MET A 1 -38.41 -9.68 -16.25
N LYS A 2 -37.56 -8.76 -15.74
CA LYS A 2 -36.15 -8.60 -16.18
C LYS A 2 -35.27 -9.32 -15.18
N ASN A 3 -34.60 -10.38 -15.62
CA ASN A 3 -33.61 -11.11 -14.84
C ASN A 3 -32.37 -10.23 -14.64
N HIS A 4 -32.20 -9.67 -13.45
CA HIS A 4 -30.91 -9.12 -13.01
C HIS A 4 -29.98 -10.31 -12.68
N ARG A 5 -29.03 -10.56 -13.57
CA ARG A 5 -27.87 -11.40 -13.26
C ARG A 5 -26.94 -10.60 -12.38
N THR A 6 -26.93 -10.91 -11.11
CA THR A 6 -25.95 -10.39 -10.14
C THR A 6 -24.59 -11.02 -10.49
N HIS A 7 -23.72 -10.27 -11.15
CA HIS A 7 -22.32 -10.63 -11.28
C HIS A 7 -21.66 -10.40 -9.92
N VAL A 8 -21.45 -11.48 -9.18
CA VAL A 8 -20.61 -11.47 -7.99
C VAL A 8 -19.17 -11.30 -8.46
N CYS A 9 -18.68 -10.07 -8.40
CA CYS A 9 -17.26 -9.77 -8.57
C CYS A 9 -16.53 -10.37 -7.36
N ARG A 10 -15.85 -11.49 -7.53
CA ARG A 10 -14.90 -12.01 -6.54
C ARG A 10 -13.68 -11.12 -6.61
N ILE A 11 -13.63 -10.11 -5.76
CA ILE A 11 -12.42 -9.32 -5.55
C ILE A 11 -11.48 -10.23 -4.77
N ALA A 12 -10.49 -10.78 -5.46
CA ALA A 12 -9.33 -11.34 -4.81
C ALA A 12 -8.67 -10.20 -4.02
N ALA A 13 -8.43 -10.42 -2.74
CA ALA A 13 -7.63 -9.50 -1.94
C ALA A 13 -6.26 -9.37 -2.61
N VAL A 14 -6.03 -8.26 -3.28
CA VAL A 14 -4.74 -7.93 -3.87
C VAL A 14 -3.84 -7.59 -2.68
N ALA A 15 -2.99 -8.52 -2.30
CA ALA A 15 -1.87 -8.26 -1.42
C ALA A 15 -0.89 -7.39 -2.22
N LEU A 16 -1.01 -6.07 -2.07
CA LEU A 16 -0.04 -5.14 -2.62
C LEU A 16 1.27 -5.32 -1.85
N ALA A 17 2.24 -6.00 -2.46
CA ALA A 17 3.61 -5.97 -2.01
C ALA A 17 4.22 -4.62 -2.40
N VAL A 18 4.06 -3.62 -1.54
CA VAL A 18 4.79 -2.35 -1.70
C VAL A 18 6.17 -2.53 -1.09
N ALA A 19 7.18 -2.72 -1.94
CA ALA A 19 8.58 -2.62 -1.54
C ALA A 19 8.90 -1.14 -1.29
N GLY A 20 8.95 -0.75 -0.02
CA GLY A 20 9.49 0.55 0.36
C GLY A 20 11.00 0.56 0.17
N CYS A 21 11.50 1.16 -0.91
CA CYS A 21 12.91 1.54 -1.03
C CYS A 21 13.13 2.82 -0.24
N SER A 22 13.61 2.68 1.00
CA SER A 22 14.27 3.77 1.72
C SER A 22 15.75 3.71 1.36
N GLU A 23 16.17 4.43 0.33
CA GLU A 23 17.58 4.74 0.13
C GLU A 23 17.94 5.90 1.04
N THR A 24 18.63 5.58 2.13
CA THR A 24 19.37 6.57 2.92
C THR A 24 20.56 7.06 2.08
N PRO A 25 20.75 8.38 1.89
CA PRO A 25 21.92 8.89 1.18
C PRO A 25 23.20 8.48 1.94
N PRO A 26 24.31 8.17 1.25
CA PRO A 26 25.55 7.75 1.88
C PRO A 26 26.08 8.87 2.78
N ALA A 27 26.36 8.53 4.03
CA ALA A 27 27.08 9.38 4.94
C ALA A 27 28.51 9.60 4.44
N PRO A 28 29.10 10.79 4.69
CA PRO A 28 30.49 11.06 4.28
C PRO A 28 31.45 10.08 4.95
N GLU A 29 32.35 9.51 4.15
CA GLU A 29 33.43 8.65 4.62
C GLU A 29 34.32 9.40 5.61
N ASP A 30 34.25 9.02 6.88
CA ASP A 30 35.22 9.44 7.87
C ASP A 30 36.21 8.32 8.13
N ALA A 31 37.47 8.67 8.01
CA ALA A 31 38.60 7.75 7.97
C ALA A 31 38.88 7.09 9.35
N GLY A 32 38.89 5.79 9.37
CA GLY A 32 39.86 5.02 10.16
C GLY A 32 39.65 4.94 11.67
N MET A 33 38.92 3.89 12.12
CA MET A 33 39.33 3.15 13.33
C MET A 33 38.96 1.68 13.17
N ASN A 34 39.99 0.85 13.01
CA ASN A 34 39.86 -0.61 13.05
C ASN A 34 39.39 -1.04 14.45
N THR A 35 38.11 -1.29 14.61
CA THR A 35 37.57 -2.13 15.68
C THR A 35 37.61 -3.57 15.20
N PRO A 36 38.08 -4.55 16.04
CA PRO A 36 38.08 -5.95 15.65
C PRO A 36 36.63 -6.38 15.44
N ASP A 37 36.35 -6.87 14.24
CA ASP A 37 35.13 -7.48 13.79
C ASP A 37 34.83 -8.72 14.67
N THR A 38 34.04 -8.56 15.71
CA THR A 38 33.37 -9.67 16.38
C THR A 38 32.20 -10.01 15.47
N GLY A 39 32.41 -10.95 14.55
CA GLY A 39 31.39 -11.47 13.66
C GLY A 39 30.21 -12.09 14.42
N GLY A 40 29.35 -11.23 14.93
CA GLY A 40 28.01 -11.58 15.32
C GLY A 40 27.15 -11.60 14.05
N GLU A 41 26.68 -12.76 13.64
CA GLU A 41 25.59 -12.84 12.68
C GLU A 41 24.45 -11.99 13.25
N GLU A 42 24.14 -10.87 12.60
CA GLU A 42 22.92 -10.13 12.89
C GLU A 42 21.74 -11.09 12.74
N PRO A 43 20.88 -11.22 13.77
CA PRO A 43 19.73 -12.10 13.65
C PRO A 43 18.88 -11.66 12.47
N PRO A 44 18.32 -12.58 11.69
CA PRO A 44 17.52 -12.23 10.51
C PRO A 44 16.38 -11.34 10.93
N GLU A 45 16.37 -10.09 10.48
CA GLU A 45 15.30 -9.14 10.75
C GLU A 45 14.00 -9.61 10.11
N LEU A 46 13.10 -10.14 10.91
CA LEU A 46 11.74 -10.41 10.48
C LEU A 46 11.06 -9.06 10.20
N GLY A 47 10.53 -8.88 9.02
CA GLY A 47 9.75 -7.70 8.72
C GLY A 47 8.26 -7.96 8.88
N GLY A 48 7.54 -7.10 9.60
CA GLY A 48 6.09 -7.07 9.73
C GLY A 48 5.48 -5.91 8.95
N LEU A 49 4.32 -6.15 8.33
CA LEU A 49 3.50 -5.11 7.73
C LEU A 49 2.07 -5.26 8.22
N VAL A 50 1.52 -4.21 8.81
CA VAL A 50 0.11 -4.05 9.14
C VAL A 50 -0.45 -3.00 8.19
N GLN A 51 -1.42 -3.38 7.36
CA GLN A 51 -2.07 -2.48 6.41
C GLN A 51 -3.52 -2.27 6.81
N ILE A 52 -3.95 -1.02 6.83
CA ILE A 52 -5.31 -0.59 7.12
C ILE A 52 -5.69 0.36 6.00
N GLY A 53 -6.84 0.15 5.36
CA GLY A 53 -7.15 0.98 4.20
C GLY A 53 -8.63 1.21 4.00
N GLU A 54 -8.91 2.40 3.47
CA GLU A 54 -10.18 2.79 2.90
C GLU A 54 -10.00 3.03 1.42
N VAL A 55 -10.91 2.50 0.61
CA VAL A 55 -10.89 2.65 -0.84
C VAL A 55 -12.23 3.19 -1.30
N HIS A 56 -12.22 4.38 -1.88
CA HIS A 56 -13.37 4.92 -2.59
C HIS A 56 -13.31 4.54 -4.07
N MET A 57 -14.19 3.65 -4.49
CA MET A 57 -14.38 3.24 -5.88
C MET A 57 -15.22 4.28 -6.61
N ASN A 58 -14.60 5.32 -7.12
CA ASN A 58 -15.28 6.47 -7.72
C ASN A 58 -16.22 6.10 -8.87
N THR A 59 -15.85 5.12 -9.70
CA THR A 59 -16.68 4.67 -10.85
C THR A 59 -18.02 4.10 -10.40
N PHE A 60 -18.11 3.56 -9.19
CA PHE A 60 -19.32 2.91 -8.65
C PHE A 60 -19.92 3.65 -7.46
N ASP A 61 -19.29 4.74 -7.01
CA ASP A 61 -19.61 5.47 -5.79
C ASP A 61 -19.76 4.52 -4.58
N MET A 62 -18.74 3.71 -4.36
CA MET A 62 -18.75 2.67 -3.36
C MET A 62 -17.50 2.76 -2.48
N TRP A 63 -17.70 2.71 -1.18
CA TRP A 63 -16.64 2.62 -0.20
C TRP A 63 -16.35 1.17 0.17
N MET A 64 -15.08 0.85 0.31
CA MET A 64 -14.59 -0.42 0.81
C MET A 64 -13.55 -0.16 1.88
N VAL A 65 -13.64 -0.91 2.95
CA VAL A 65 -12.68 -0.86 4.04
C VAL A 65 -12.04 -2.23 4.23
N GLY A 66 -10.80 -2.26 4.63
CA GLY A 66 -10.08 -3.50 4.85
C GLY A 66 -8.84 -3.32 5.69
N ALA A 67 -8.45 -4.38 6.37
CA ALA A 67 -7.19 -4.42 7.07
C ALA A 67 -6.62 -5.83 7.08
N GLY A 68 -5.30 -5.91 7.07
CA GLY A 68 -4.55 -7.16 7.10
C GLY A 68 -3.15 -6.98 7.69
N ALA A 69 -2.50 -8.07 8.02
CA ALA A 69 -1.10 -8.05 8.42
C ALA A 69 -0.37 -9.31 7.95
N GLY A 70 0.95 -9.18 7.81
CA GLY A 70 1.84 -10.28 7.47
C GLY A 70 3.25 -10.06 8.02
N PHE A 71 3.93 -11.15 8.31
CA PHE A 71 5.30 -11.16 8.80
C PHE A 71 6.13 -12.11 7.96
N ALA A 72 7.25 -11.62 7.41
CA ALA A 72 8.10 -12.39 6.51
C ALA A 72 9.59 -12.06 6.70
N LEU A 73 10.47 -13.02 6.45
CA LEU A 73 11.90 -12.76 6.36
C LEU A 73 12.20 -11.94 5.10
N PRO A 74 13.29 -11.15 5.07
CA PRO A 74 13.72 -10.44 3.85
C PRO A 74 13.88 -11.37 2.64
N SER A 75 14.39 -12.59 2.86
CA SER A 75 14.55 -13.60 1.81
C SER A 75 13.23 -14.17 1.26
N GLU A 76 12.13 -13.98 1.96
CA GLU A 76 10.80 -14.42 1.55
C GLU A 76 9.99 -13.30 0.86
N ARG A 77 10.53 -12.08 0.91
CA ARG A 77 9.95 -10.90 0.25
C ARG A 77 10.62 -10.71 -1.09
N THR A 78 9.92 -11.05 -2.13
CA THR A 78 10.38 -10.68 -3.48
C THR A 78 9.83 -9.29 -3.79
N ALA A 79 10.67 -8.27 -3.64
CA ALA A 79 10.31 -6.96 -4.16
C ALA A 79 10.22 -7.04 -5.69
N PRO A 80 9.13 -6.61 -6.32
CA PRO A 80 9.05 -6.59 -7.76
C PRO A 80 10.15 -5.68 -8.31
N THR A 81 10.94 -6.22 -9.25
CA THR A 81 11.97 -5.42 -9.94
C THR A 81 11.30 -4.63 -11.06
N PRO A 82 11.48 -3.31 -11.12
CA PRO A 82 10.95 -2.53 -12.22
C PRO A 82 11.61 -2.94 -13.54
N ILE A 83 10.82 -3.12 -14.58
CA ILE A 83 11.31 -3.36 -15.95
C ILE A 83 11.79 -2.07 -16.62
N ALA A 84 11.31 -0.91 -16.13
CA ALA A 84 11.76 0.42 -16.56
C ALA A 84 11.49 1.46 -15.46
N THR A 85 12.26 2.56 -15.48
CA THR A 85 12.10 3.69 -14.55
C THR A 85 12.16 5.01 -15.33
N TYR A 86 11.20 5.89 -15.06
CA TYR A 86 11.08 7.21 -15.69
C TYR A 86 10.79 8.27 -14.62
N GLY A 87 11.83 8.96 -14.17
CA GLY A 87 11.72 9.94 -13.09
C GLY A 87 11.21 9.31 -11.79
N PHE A 88 10.03 9.71 -11.35
CA PHE A 88 9.37 9.19 -10.14
C PHE A 88 8.47 7.99 -10.41
N CYS A 89 8.44 7.46 -11.64
CA CYS A 89 7.59 6.36 -12.05
C CYS A 89 8.40 5.12 -12.39
N ASN A 90 7.99 4.00 -11.83
CA ASN A 90 8.51 2.67 -12.14
C ASN A 90 7.45 1.86 -12.86
N VAL A 91 7.89 1.04 -13.82
CA VAL A 91 7.04 0.13 -14.57
C VAL A 91 7.31 -1.30 -14.12
N PHE A 92 6.26 -2.06 -13.85
CA PHE A 92 6.34 -3.44 -13.39
C PHE A 92 5.48 -4.36 -14.26
N GLU A 93 5.94 -5.59 -14.46
CA GLU A 93 5.04 -6.67 -14.85
C GLU A 93 4.31 -7.16 -13.59
N GLN A 94 2.99 -7.26 -13.66
CA GLN A 94 2.20 -7.84 -12.59
C GLN A 94 2.32 -9.37 -12.67
N GLU A 95 3.07 -9.92 -11.75
CA GLU A 95 3.17 -11.38 -11.61
C GLU A 95 1.85 -11.92 -11.01
N GLU A 96 1.47 -13.13 -11.44
CA GLU A 96 0.41 -13.89 -10.76
C GLU A 96 0.82 -14.08 -9.30
N PRO A 97 -0.11 -13.91 -8.35
CA PRO A 97 0.19 -14.12 -6.94
C PRO A 97 0.80 -15.51 -6.73
N GLY A 98 2.08 -15.53 -6.40
CA GLY A 98 2.79 -16.76 -6.06
C GLY A 98 2.23 -17.41 -4.80
N ALA A 99 2.73 -18.59 -4.46
CA ALA A 99 2.47 -19.18 -3.15
C ALA A 99 2.92 -18.19 -2.08
N GLY A 100 1.98 -17.72 -1.25
CA GLY A 100 2.26 -16.73 -0.22
C GLY A 100 3.40 -17.17 0.72
N ALA A 101 4.08 -16.19 1.30
CA ALA A 101 5.08 -16.45 2.34
C ALA A 101 4.45 -17.23 3.51
N PRO A 102 5.23 -18.02 4.26
CA PRO A 102 4.73 -18.70 5.45
C PRO A 102 4.08 -17.71 6.42
N VAL A 103 2.88 -18.08 6.91
CA VAL A 103 2.16 -17.25 7.87
C VAL A 103 2.80 -17.41 9.24
N ARG A 104 3.28 -16.31 9.82
CA ARG A 104 3.89 -16.29 11.16
C ARG A 104 2.92 -15.71 12.18
N ALA A 105 2.89 -16.33 13.37
CA ALA A 105 1.95 -15.99 14.43
C ALA A 105 2.52 -14.92 15.36
N GLY A 106 1.91 -13.74 15.36
CA GLY A 106 2.17 -12.62 16.28
C GLY A 106 1.05 -12.38 17.32
N GLY A 107 0.16 -13.35 17.52
CA GLY A 107 -1.02 -13.17 18.37
C GLY A 107 -2.14 -12.39 17.67
N SER A 108 -3.17 -11.96 18.40
CA SER A 108 -4.17 -11.02 17.91
C SER A 108 -3.58 -9.62 17.81
N ILE A 109 -3.94 -8.89 16.75
CA ILE A 109 -3.51 -7.49 16.57
C ILE A 109 -4.76 -6.63 16.73
N GLN A 110 -4.78 -5.77 17.72
CA GLN A 110 -5.87 -4.83 17.98
C GLN A 110 -5.55 -3.48 17.32
N VAL A 111 -6.55 -2.89 16.67
CA VAL A 111 -6.48 -1.55 16.09
C VAL A 111 -7.59 -0.69 16.70
N THR A 112 -7.20 0.42 17.34
CA THR A 112 -8.09 1.33 18.04
C THR A 112 -7.75 2.78 17.75
N GLY A 113 -8.63 3.71 18.15
CA GLY A 113 -8.40 5.16 18.01
C GLY A 113 -8.89 5.75 16.70
N GLY A 114 -9.46 4.95 15.82
CA GLY A 114 -10.18 5.41 14.64
C GLY A 114 -11.67 5.62 14.89
N VAL A 115 -12.43 5.72 13.82
CA VAL A 115 -13.91 5.76 13.86
C VAL A 115 -14.47 4.39 14.25
N TYR A 116 -13.79 3.33 13.89
CA TYR A 116 -14.18 1.95 14.19
C TYR A 116 -12.98 1.14 14.67
N ASP A 117 -13.10 0.55 15.86
CA ASP A 117 -12.08 -0.33 16.44
C ASP A 117 -12.29 -1.78 15.98
N PHE A 118 -11.22 -2.50 15.70
CA PHE A 118 -11.29 -3.87 15.21
C PHE A 118 -10.04 -4.69 15.57
N ASP A 119 -10.19 -6.02 15.46
CA ASP A 119 -9.09 -6.95 15.64
C ASP A 119 -8.71 -7.62 14.31
N LEU A 120 -7.42 -7.79 14.10
CA LEU A 120 -6.87 -8.65 13.06
C LEU A 120 -6.58 -10.01 13.69
N THR A 121 -7.22 -11.03 13.16
CA THR A 121 -7.02 -12.41 13.60
C THR A 121 -6.40 -13.24 12.50
N MET A 122 -5.64 -14.26 12.91
CA MET A 122 -5.00 -15.16 11.96
C MET A 122 -6.06 -15.97 11.20
N ALA A 123 -5.96 -15.96 9.89
CA ALA A 123 -6.78 -16.73 8.97
C ALA A 123 -5.89 -17.52 8.01
N SER A 124 -6.48 -18.33 7.12
CA SER A 124 -5.73 -19.06 6.10
C SER A 124 -5.07 -18.07 5.11
N GLY A 125 -3.78 -17.83 5.27
CA GLY A 125 -3.00 -16.97 4.38
C GLY A 125 -2.54 -15.63 4.95
N GLY A 126 -2.77 -15.36 6.25
CA GLY A 126 -2.32 -14.15 6.93
C GLY A 126 -3.33 -13.65 7.95
N TYR A 127 -3.15 -12.43 8.39
CA TYR A 127 -4.09 -11.76 9.28
C TYR A 127 -5.14 -11.00 8.48
N ALA A 128 -6.37 -11.04 8.95
CA ALA A 128 -7.48 -10.29 8.35
C ALA A 128 -8.42 -9.76 9.43
N ALA A 129 -9.01 -8.59 9.17
CA ALA A 129 -10.08 -8.05 9.99
C ALA A 129 -11.44 -8.56 9.53
N SER A 130 -12.34 -8.75 10.48
CA SER A 130 -13.76 -8.97 10.21
C SER A 130 -14.51 -7.67 10.43
N ILE A 131 -14.51 -6.80 9.43
CA ILE A 131 -15.18 -5.51 9.48
C ILE A 131 -16.58 -5.65 8.88
N PRO A 132 -17.66 -5.23 9.59
CA PRO A 132 -19.00 -5.27 9.06
C PRO A 132 -19.15 -4.40 7.80
N ARG A 133 -19.90 -4.87 6.81
CA ARG A 133 -20.15 -4.12 5.55
C ARG A 133 -20.92 -2.81 5.73
N THR A 134 -21.40 -2.53 6.92
CA THR A 134 -22.08 -1.28 7.30
C THR A 134 -21.11 -0.22 7.82
N VAL A 135 -19.82 -0.54 7.90
CA VAL A 135 -18.76 0.40 8.25
C VAL A 135 -18.19 0.93 6.94
N ASP A 136 -18.39 2.22 6.72
CA ASP A 136 -17.91 2.91 5.52
C ASP A 136 -16.56 3.61 5.78
N ASP A 137 -16.32 4.03 7.04
CA ASP A 137 -15.11 4.73 7.45
C ASP A 137 -14.43 4.03 8.64
N LEU A 138 -13.12 3.82 8.56
CA LEU A 138 -12.27 3.35 9.66
C LEU A 138 -11.63 4.51 10.41
N PHE A 139 -11.39 5.61 9.71
CA PHE A 139 -10.75 6.83 10.23
C PHE A 139 -11.29 8.06 9.50
N ALA A 140 -11.23 9.22 10.16
CA ALA A 140 -11.64 10.49 9.57
C ALA A 140 -10.45 11.32 9.02
N GLY A 141 -9.24 10.96 9.42
CA GLY A 141 -7.98 11.62 9.06
C GLY A 141 -7.49 12.61 10.10
N GLY A 142 -6.22 12.45 10.45
CA GLY A 142 -5.52 13.23 11.47
C GLY A 142 -5.56 12.65 12.89
N GLU A 143 -6.40 11.63 13.15
CA GLU A 143 -6.38 10.90 14.41
C GLU A 143 -5.19 9.96 14.51
N THR A 144 -4.77 9.68 15.75
CA THR A 144 -3.77 8.67 16.04
C THR A 144 -4.46 7.32 16.22
N MET A 145 -4.15 6.38 15.34
CA MET A 145 -4.56 4.99 15.49
C MET A 145 -3.48 4.21 16.23
N HIS A 146 -3.92 3.38 17.17
CA HIS A 146 -3.06 2.54 17.99
C HIS A 146 -3.12 1.11 17.48
N VAL A 147 -1.97 0.57 17.06
CA VAL A 147 -1.82 -0.81 16.60
C VAL A 147 -1.05 -1.58 17.66
N GLN A 148 -1.68 -2.59 18.26
CA GLN A 148 -1.08 -3.37 19.33
C GLN A 148 -1.26 -4.87 19.07
N ALA A 149 -0.16 -5.63 19.19
CA ALA A 149 -0.16 -7.08 19.15
C ALA A 149 0.24 -7.65 20.50
N GLU A 150 -0.48 -8.68 20.94
CA GLU A 150 -0.17 -9.40 22.20
C GLU A 150 1.13 -10.19 22.12
N GLY A 151 1.61 -10.46 20.91
CA GLY A 151 2.72 -11.36 20.64
C GLY A 151 2.29 -12.82 20.52
N GLY A 152 3.12 -13.58 19.82
CA GLY A 152 2.91 -15.00 19.54
C GLY A 152 4.22 -15.76 19.49
N PRO A 153 4.20 -17.02 19.04
CA PRO A 153 5.40 -17.84 19.01
C PRO A 153 6.48 -17.35 18.05
N ASP A 154 6.10 -16.64 16.98
CA ASP A 154 7.01 -16.23 15.93
C ASP A 154 7.36 -14.73 15.97
N VAL A 155 6.44 -13.90 16.48
CA VAL A 155 6.59 -12.44 16.54
C VAL A 155 6.30 -11.98 17.96
N PRO A 156 7.24 -11.28 18.62
CA PRO A 156 7.02 -10.70 19.95
C PRO A 156 5.89 -9.68 19.98
N ALA A 157 5.40 -9.33 21.16
CA ALA A 157 4.47 -8.26 21.36
C ALA A 157 5.04 -6.93 20.86
N PHE A 158 4.19 -6.10 20.24
CA PHE A 158 4.55 -4.76 19.80
C PHE A 158 3.37 -3.81 19.95
N ALA A 159 3.70 -2.52 20.01
CA ALA A 159 2.71 -1.45 19.93
C ALA A 159 3.32 -0.27 19.17
N LEU A 160 2.51 0.39 18.34
CA LEU A 160 2.90 1.61 17.66
C LEU A 160 1.67 2.48 17.40
N ASP A 161 1.95 3.77 17.29
CA ASP A 161 0.98 4.78 16.95
C ASP A 161 1.22 5.24 15.52
N VAL A 162 0.18 5.35 14.74
CA VAL A 162 0.23 5.84 13.36
C VAL A 162 -0.86 6.88 13.14
N VAL A 163 -0.49 8.01 12.55
CA VAL A 163 -1.47 9.07 12.23
C VAL A 163 -2.18 8.69 10.94
N ALA A 164 -3.50 8.60 10.99
CA ALA A 164 -4.33 8.35 9.82
C ALA A 164 -4.22 9.54 8.84
N PRO A 165 -4.02 9.27 7.54
CA PRO A 165 -3.96 10.33 6.55
C PRO A 165 -5.34 10.96 6.36
N ALA A 166 -5.38 12.27 6.10
CA ALA A 166 -6.61 12.90 5.65
C ALA A 166 -7.07 12.28 4.30
N PRO A 167 -8.38 12.15 4.06
CA PRO A 167 -8.88 11.70 2.76
C PRO A 167 -8.27 12.51 1.62
N ILE A 168 -7.90 11.80 0.54
CA ILE A 168 -7.32 12.46 -0.63
C ILE A 168 -8.42 12.96 -1.56
N ASP A 169 -8.42 14.28 -1.81
CA ASP A 169 -9.39 14.94 -2.71
C ASP A 169 -8.72 15.21 -4.05
N VAL A 170 -9.15 14.47 -5.09
CA VAL A 170 -8.63 14.58 -6.45
C VAL A 170 -9.39 15.66 -7.20
N LEU A 171 -8.68 16.70 -7.63
CA LEU A 171 -9.23 17.85 -8.33
C LEU A 171 -9.35 17.60 -9.85
N SER A 172 -8.41 16.84 -10.42
CA SER A 172 -8.39 16.44 -11.83
C SER A 172 -7.54 15.18 -12.00
N PRO A 173 -7.92 14.25 -12.89
CA PRO A 173 -9.15 14.21 -13.69
C PRO A 173 -10.40 13.89 -12.87
N CYS A 174 -11.58 13.97 -13.48
CA CYS A 174 -12.84 13.54 -12.87
C CYS A 174 -12.84 12.00 -12.70
N LEU A 175 -12.51 11.49 -11.50
CA LEU A 175 -12.44 10.05 -11.26
C LEU A 175 -13.81 9.35 -11.34
N SER A 176 -14.89 10.03 -10.97
CA SER A 176 -16.25 9.51 -11.10
C SER A 176 -16.75 9.48 -12.56
N CYS A 177 -16.08 10.19 -13.48
CA CYS A 177 -16.38 10.13 -14.91
C CYS A 177 -15.82 8.87 -15.59
N GLY A 178 -15.04 8.06 -14.85
CA GLY A 178 -14.29 6.93 -15.36
C GLY A 178 -12.87 7.30 -15.80
N LEU A 179 -11.98 6.32 -15.75
CA LEU A 179 -10.59 6.46 -16.19
C LEU A 179 -10.54 6.53 -17.73
N ASP A 180 -9.83 7.53 -18.27
CA ASP A 180 -9.47 7.64 -19.69
C ASP A 180 -8.02 8.09 -19.81
N VAL A 181 -7.14 7.18 -20.22
CA VAL A 181 -5.70 7.39 -20.36
C VAL A 181 -5.31 7.18 -21.82
N ASP A 182 -4.83 8.25 -22.48
CA ASP A 182 -4.20 8.17 -23.78
C ASP A 182 -2.69 7.97 -23.59
N ARG A 183 -2.18 6.79 -23.94
CA ARG A 183 -0.76 6.41 -23.76
C ARG A 183 0.19 7.21 -24.66
N ALA A 184 -0.32 7.89 -25.67
CA ALA A 184 0.48 8.74 -26.56
C ALA A 184 0.71 10.15 -26.00
N LEU A 185 0.08 10.49 -24.87
CA LEU A 185 0.17 11.79 -24.22
C LEU A 185 0.57 11.63 -22.77
N GLU A 186 1.22 12.64 -22.21
CA GLU A 186 1.41 12.74 -20.77
C GLU A 186 0.05 12.74 -20.05
N TRP A 187 -0.04 12.04 -18.92
CA TRP A 187 -1.25 12.02 -18.13
C TRP A 187 -0.97 12.60 -16.75
N SER A 188 -1.80 13.51 -16.28
CA SER A 188 -1.60 14.23 -15.03
C SER A 188 -2.77 14.06 -14.08
N ILE A 189 -2.46 14.00 -12.79
CA ILE A 189 -3.42 14.05 -11.69
C ILE A 189 -3.08 15.23 -10.77
N THR A 190 -4.11 15.91 -10.28
CA THR A 190 -3.97 16.98 -9.29
C THR A 190 -4.88 16.71 -8.10
N TRP A 191 -4.44 17.11 -6.92
CA TRP A 191 -5.16 16.87 -5.67
C TRP A 191 -5.00 18.05 -4.71
N THR A 192 -5.82 18.07 -3.65
CA THR A 192 -5.64 19.00 -2.54
C THR A 192 -4.40 18.56 -1.74
N PRO A 193 -3.32 19.37 -1.70
CA PRO A 193 -2.09 19.00 -1.03
C PRO A 193 -2.28 18.74 0.47
N GLY A 194 -1.60 17.71 1.01
CA GLY A 194 -1.38 17.55 2.43
C GLY A 194 -0.17 18.34 2.92
N ALA A 195 0.04 18.39 4.24
CA ALA A 195 1.16 19.11 4.83
C ALA A 195 2.50 18.37 4.67
N GLU A 196 2.48 17.05 4.82
CA GLU A 196 3.66 16.18 4.83
C GLU A 196 3.32 14.81 4.22
N GLY A 197 4.37 14.04 3.85
CA GLY A 197 4.23 12.69 3.35
C GLY A 197 4.29 12.59 1.82
N GLU A 198 3.91 11.42 1.34
CA GLU A 198 3.94 11.07 -0.06
C GLU A 198 2.57 10.55 -0.51
N VAL A 199 2.29 10.74 -1.78
CA VAL A 199 1.18 10.11 -2.48
C VAL A 199 1.72 9.08 -3.46
N HIS A 200 0.99 7.99 -3.60
CA HIS A 200 1.31 6.89 -4.49
C HIS A 200 0.23 6.76 -5.54
N LEU A 201 0.64 6.74 -6.78
CA LEU A 201 -0.23 6.51 -7.93
C LEU A 201 0.14 5.18 -8.57
N GLU A 202 -0.85 4.37 -8.86
CA GLU A 202 -0.71 3.18 -9.69
C GLU A 202 -1.73 3.21 -10.82
N LEU A 203 -1.23 3.11 -12.05
CA LEU A 203 -2.03 2.85 -13.25
C LEU A 203 -1.74 1.43 -13.69
N SER A 204 -2.75 0.59 -13.78
CA SER A 204 -2.55 -0.81 -14.16
C SER A 204 -3.56 -1.29 -15.19
N GLY A 205 -3.14 -2.29 -15.97
CA GLY A 205 -3.98 -2.95 -16.96
C GLY A 205 -3.19 -3.95 -17.79
N GLY A 206 -3.85 -5.06 -18.17
CA GLY A 206 -3.27 -6.08 -19.04
C GLY A 206 -1.98 -6.72 -18.53
N GLY A 207 -1.80 -6.81 -17.21
CA GLY A 207 -0.62 -7.44 -16.59
C GLY A 207 0.59 -6.50 -16.44
N VAL A 208 0.42 -5.20 -16.63
CA VAL A 208 1.46 -4.19 -16.42
C VAL A 208 0.95 -3.11 -15.47
N ALA A 209 1.81 -2.61 -14.60
CA ALA A 209 1.54 -1.47 -13.73
C ALA A 209 2.60 -0.39 -13.89
N VAL A 210 2.19 0.87 -13.83
CA VAL A 210 3.02 2.05 -13.70
C VAL A 210 2.77 2.63 -12.32
N ALA A 211 3.76 2.56 -11.43
CA ALA A 211 3.68 3.08 -10.08
C ALA A 211 4.55 4.33 -9.95
N CYS A 212 3.96 5.44 -9.51
CA CYS A 212 4.65 6.71 -9.33
C CYS A 212 4.49 7.20 -7.89
N VAL A 213 5.51 7.87 -7.36
CA VAL A 213 5.50 8.47 -6.02
C VAL A 213 5.79 9.95 -6.15
N ALA A 214 5.07 10.78 -5.40
CA ALA A 214 5.32 12.21 -5.35
C ALA A 214 5.14 12.75 -3.92
N PRO A 215 5.84 13.85 -3.55
CA PRO A 215 5.54 14.56 -2.32
C PRO A 215 4.08 15.04 -2.32
N ASP A 216 3.35 14.80 -1.23
CA ASP A 216 1.94 15.20 -1.12
C ASP A 216 1.77 16.73 -1.28
N ALA A 217 2.71 17.50 -0.75
CA ALA A 217 2.73 18.95 -0.86
C ALA A 217 2.86 19.48 -2.32
N ALA A 218 3.21 18.61 -3.28
CA ALA A 218 3.31 19.00 -4.70
C ALA A 218 1.95 19.30 -5.32
N GLY A 219 0.88 18.65 -4.87
CA GLY A 219 -0.49 18.85 -5.37
C GLY A 219 -0.71 18.43 -6.83
N ALA A 220 0.31 17.93 -7.51
CA ALA A 220 0.26 17.47 -8.89
C ALA A 220 1.34 16.43 -9.18
N LEU A 221 1.00 15.46 -10.04
CA LEU A 221 1.91 14.46 -10.58
C LEU A 221 1.61 14.25 -12.05
N THR A 222 2.66 14.17 -12.88
CA THR A 222 2.55 13.84 -14.30
C THR A 222 3.24 12.51 -14.55
N VAL A 223 2.52 11.57 -15.16
CA VAL A 223 3.05 10.29 -15.62
C VAL A 223 3.60 10.51 -17.04
N PRO A 224 4.90 10.25 -17.26
CA PRO A 224 5.52 10.47 -18.56
C PRO A 224 4.99 9.51 -19.62
N VAL A 225 4.95 9.96 -20.89
CA VAL A 225 4.47 9.17 -22.02
C VAL A 225 5.28 7.88 -22.19
N GLU A 226 6.57 7.91 -21.88
CA GLU A 226 7.45 6.74 -21.97
C GLU A 226 7.03 5.64 -20.98
N ALA A 227 6.58 6.00 -19.77
CA ALA A 227 6.05 5.06 -18.81
C ALA A 227 4.69 4.52 -19.26
N LEU A 228 3.80 5.39 -19.74
CA LEU A 228 2.47 5.01 -20.23
C LEU A 228 2.52 4.08 -21.45
N ALA A 229 3.55 4.22 -22.29
CA ALA A 229 3.73 3.38 -23.48
C ALA A 229 3.90 1.88 -23.15
N HIS A 230 4.30 1.53 -21.93
CA HIS A 230 4.37 0.14 -21.45
C HIS A 230 3.01 -0.48 -21.14
N LEU A 231 2.01 0.33 -20.79
CA LEU A 231 0.67 -0.17 -20.52
C LEU A 231 0.03 -0.69 -21.82
N PRO A 232 -0.53 -1.89 -21.85
CA PRO A 232 -1.31 -2.33 -23.01
C PRO A 232 -2.64 -1.59 -23.10
N ALA A 233 -3.16 -1.40 -24.31
CA ALA A 233 -4.50 -0.86 -24.50
C ALA A 233 -5.53 -1.82 -23.93
N THR A 234 -6.41 -1.33 -23.08
CA THR A 234 -7.43 -2.14 -22.40
C THR A 234 -8.65 -1.32 -22.02
N ALA A 235 -9.82 -1.97 -22.00
CA ALA A 235 -11.05 -1.39 -21.47
C ALA A 235 -11.18 -1.55 -19.94
N ASN A 236 -10.25 -2.29 -19.34
CA ASN A 236 -10.25 -2.62 -17.90
C ASN A 236 -9.00 -2.05 -17.21
N GLY A 237 -8.63 -0.82 -17.52
CA GLY A 237 -7.60 -0.11 -16.80
C GLY A 237 -8.08 0.27 -15.40
N MET A 238 -7.16 0.30 -14.45
CA MET A 238 -7.41 0.71 -13.07
C MET A 238 -6.42 1.77 -12.64
N LEU A 239 -6.92 2.80 -12.00
CA LEU A 239 -6.16 3.79 -11.26
C LEU A 239 -6.37 3.55 -9.77
N MET A 240 -5.28 3.49 -9.04
CA MET A 240 -5.26 3.63 -7.58
C MET A 240 -4.41 4.84 -7.23
N PHE A 241 -4.95 5.74 -6.44
CA PHE A 241 -4.25 6.93 -5.98
C PHE A 241 -4.43 7.07 -4.48
N LYS A 242 -3.35 6.97 -3.72
CA LYS A 242 -3.42 6.88 -2.26
C LYS A 242 -2.50 7.83 -1.55
N ARG A 243 -2.93 8.23 -0.37
CA ARG A 243 -2.14 8.90 0.66
C ARG A 243 -1.93 7.93 1.80
N THR A 244 -0.70 7.78 2.28
CA THR A 244 -0.34 6.79 3.29
C THR A 244 0.20 7.48 4.54
N GLY A 245 -0.38 7.16 5.69
CA GLY A 245 0.22 7.37 7.01
C GLY A 245 1.08 6.15 7.37
N ARG A 246 2.30 6.35 7.86
CA ARG A 246 3.24 5.27 8.16
C ARG A 246 3.91 5.48 9.51
N ALA A 247 4.07 4.40 10.26
CA ALA A 247 4.91 4.34 11.45
C ALA A 247 5.62 3.00 11.55
N GLN A 248 6.72 2.95 12.30
CA GLN A 248 7.51 1.75 12.50
C GLN A 248 7.87 1.57 13.97
N THR A 249 7.97 0.33 14.40
CA THR A 249 8.44 -0.05 15.73
C THR A 249 9.19 -1.37 15.68
N SER A 250 10.07 -1.61 16.64
CA SER A 250 10.72 -2.92 16.83
C SER A 250 9.84 -3.80 17.70
N ALA A 251 9.70 -5.07 17.33
CA ALA A 251 9.11 -6.10 18.16
C ALA A 251 10.23 -6.97 18.74
N GLY A 252 10.70 -6.62 19.94
CA GLY A 252 11.95 -7.16 20.49
C GLY A 252 13.14 -6.89 19.59
N ASP A 253 14.14 -7.79 19.63
CA ASP A 253 15.31 -7.77 18.76
C ASP A 253 15.10 -8.59 17.47
N VAL A 254 13.85 -9.04 17.21
CA VAL A 254 13.55 -10.05 16.19
C VAL A 254 12.89 -9.47 14.96
N ALA A 255 12.04 -8.46 15.13
CA ALA A 255 11.22 -7.95 14.03
C ALA A 255 11.16 -6.42 13.99
N LEU A 256 11.17 -5.87 12.76
CA LEU A 256 10.78 -4.49 12.47
C LEU A 256 9.35 -4.52 11.92
N VAL A 257 8.43 -3.86 12.61
CA VAL A 257 7.02 -3.80 12.21
C VAL A 257 6.68 -2.42 11.69
N THR A 258 6.12 -2.37 10.50
CA THR A 258 5.56 -1.16 9.88
C THR A 258 4.05 -1.21 9.91
N ALA A 259 3.39 -0.14 10.34
CA ALA A 259 1.96 0.05 10.10
C ALA A 259 1.76 1.10 9.02
N GLU A 260 0.87 0.83 8.08
CA GLU A 260 0.45 1.72 7.00
C GLU A 260 -1.06 1.90 7.05
N ILE A 261 -1.50 3.15 6.99
CA ILE A 261 -2.91 3.51 6.86
C ILE A 261 -3.08 4.23 5.53
N ASP A 262 -3.92 3.69 4.67
CA ASP A 262 -4.13 4.18 3.31
C ASP A 262 -5.52 4.79 3.14
N SER A 263 -5.59 6.06 2.70
CA SER A 263 -6.77 6.64 2.09
C SER A 263 -6.62 6.60 0.57
N THR A 264 -7.45 5.82 -0.11
CA THR A 264 -7.29 5.49 -1.52
C THR A 264 -8.50 5.92 -2.34
N GLN A 265 -8.22 6.59 -3.47
CA GLN A 265 -9.17 6.83 -4.56
C GLN A 265 -8.92 5.82 -5.67
N CYS A 266 -9.96 5.15 -6.13
CA CYS A 266 -9.87 4.19 -7.21
C CYS A 266 -10.84 4.54 -8.35
N SER A 267 -10.39 4.40 -9.59
CA SER A 267 -11.23 4.56 -10.78
C SER A 267 -10.91 3.48 -11.79
N MET A 268 -11.92 3.05 -12.52
CA MET A 268 -11.77 2.07 -13.60
C MET A 268 -12.19 2.67 -14.93
N GLY A 269 -11.56 2.21 -16.03
CA GLY A 269 -11.91 2.65 -17.36
C GLY A 269 -10.93 2.23 -18.42
N MET A 270 -10.72 3.11 -19.40
CA MET A 270 -9.98 2.79 -20.63
C MET A 270 -8.54 3.30 -20.57
N ILE A 271 -7.62 2.44 -21.05
CA ILE A 271 -6.25 2.81 -21.45
C ILE A 271 -6.17 2.57 -22.97
N ARG A 272 -5.87 3.59 -23.76
CA ARG A 272 -5.89 3.54 -25.23
C ARG A 272 -4.60 4.05 -25.87
#